data_5c130c878ecaafec3d80182b1bb05d01
#
_entry.id   5c130c878ecaafec3d80182b1bb05d01
#
_cell.length_a   1.000
_cell.length_b   1.000
_cell.length_c   1.000
_cell.angle_alpha   90.00
_cell.angle_beta   90.00
_cell.angle_gamma   90.00
#
_symmetry.space_group_name_H-M   'P 1'
#
loop_
_entity.id
_entity.type
_entity.pdbx_description
1 polymer ?
#
loop_
_entity_poly.entity_id
_entity_poly.type
_entity_poly.pdbx_seq_one_letter_code
_entity_poly.pdbx_strand_id
1 'polypeptide(L)'
;MKKILIIYTGGTIGMVYDEKAAVLKPFNFQQIYSHVPEIKRLNHTITVQSFSPLIDSSNMQPSHWVQLAQVIGNQYENYDGFVILHGTDTMAYTASALSFMLEHLGKPVVLTGSQLPVGEIRTDAKENLITALEIAAAEINKKPAVPEVTIYFDHLLFRGNRASKYNASKFEAFQSLNYPPLAEAGVHIQFSEQLIAKPSKKKFAVHTKLETNTGILKIFPGMNKEWIEALLNAAGIRAVVMETFGSGNAPTDKWFIDAIDKAIKRGITIVNVTQRGGGSVEQGKYEASKHLQEAGVISGLDMTTEAALTKLMFLIPQHLGITRLKQKITQSLRGEVS
;
A
#
# COMPACT_ATOMS: atom_id res chain seq x y z
N MET A 1 13.75 -25.17 8.46
CA MET A 1 14.21 -24.38 7.29
C MET A 1 12.97 -23.90 6.56
N LYS A 2 12.82 -22.59 6.36
CA LYS A 2 11.65 -21.98 5.68
C LYS A 2 11.88 -21.86 4.18
N LYS A 3 10.80 -21.85 3.41
CA LYS A 3 10.83 -21.59 1.97
C LYS A 3 10.28 -20.18 1.71
N ILE A 4 11.08 -19.28 1.17
CA ILE A 4 10.69 -17.90 0.89
C ILE A 4 10.74 -17.64 -0.61
N LEU A 5 9.67 -17.05 -1.15
CA LEU A 5 9.63 -16.60 -2.53
C LEU A 5 9.92 -15.09 -2.59
N ILE A 6 10.99 -14.72 -3.27
CA ILE A 6 11.23 -13.35 -3.70
C ILE A 6 10.49 -13.12 -5.01
N ILE A 7 9.62 -12.11 -5.06
CA ILE A 7 8.97 -11.64 -6.28
C ILE A 7 9.61 -10.31 -6.65
N TYR A 8 10.42 -10.30 -7.71
CA TYR A 8 11.10 -9.09 -8.16
C TYR A 8 10.29 -8.40 -9.25
N THR A 9 9.69 -7.27 -8.93
CA THR A 9 8.89 -6.48 -9.88
C THR A 9 9.72 -5.44 -10.62
N GLY A 10 10.86 -5.02 -10.08
CA GLY A 10 11.71 -3.95 -10.57
C GLY A 10 12.15 -3.02 -9.44
N GLY A 11 12.51 -1.80 -9.77
CA GLY A 11 12.97 -0.78 -8.84
C GLY A 11 14.48 -0.77 -8.65
N THR A 12 14.96 0.30 -7.98
CA THR A 12 16.38 0.63 -7.81
C THR A 12 17.19 -0.48 -7.16
N ILE A 13 16.59 -1.25 -6.26
CA ILE A 13 17.26 -2.34 -5.53
C ILE A 13 17.92 -3.37 -6.45
N GLY A 14 17.32 -3.63 -7.61
CA GLY A 14 17.84 -4.59 -8.59
C GLY A 14 18.56 -3.92 -9.76
N MET A 15 19.09 -2.74 -9.58
CA MET A 15 19.88 -2.04 -10.60
C MET A 15 21.36 -2.07 -10.27
N VAL A 16 22.18 -2.05 -11.31
CA VAL A 16 23.63 -1.87 -11.24
C VAL A 16 24.03 -0.79 -12.22
N TYR A 17 25.06 -0.04 -11.88
CA TYR A 17 25.61 0.98 -12.78
C TYR A 17 26.41 0.32 -13.89
N ASP A 18 26.03 0.59 -15.14
CA ASP A 18 26.78 0.19 -16.31
C ASP A 18 27.73 1.32 -16.69
N GLU A 19 29.01 1.17 -16.41
CA GLU A 19 30.05 2.19 -16.68
C GLU A 19 30.15 2.54 -18.16
N LYS A 20 29.90 1.57 -19.07
CA LYS A 20 30.00 1.79 -20.52
C LYS A 20 28.86 2.63 -21.07
N ALA A 21 27.68 2.44 -20.53
CA ALA A 21 26.46 3.15 -20.93
C ALA A 21 26.18 4.40 -20.07
N ALA A 22 26.90 4.58 -18.97
CA ALA A 22 26.69 5.63 -17.95
C ALA A 22 25.25 5.72 -17.43
N VAL A 23 24.57 4.56 -17.30
CA VAL A 23 23.19 4.47 -16.82
C VAL A 23 23.01 3.29 -15.86
N LEU A 24 21.96 3.36 -15.02
CA LEU A 24 21.53 2.22 -14.23
C LEU A 24 20.77 1.22 -15.09
N LYS A 25 21.17 -0.06 -15.05
CA LYS A 25 20.51 -1.15 -15.76
C LYS A 25 20.04 -2.23 -14.77
N PRO A 26 18.87 -2.85 -15.01
CA PRO A 26 18.45 -4.01 -14.23
C PRO A 26 19.48 -5.15 -14.39
N PHE A 27 19.85 -5.78 -13.30
CA PHE A 27 20.63 -7.01 -13.34
C PHE A 27 19.73 -8.25 -13.24
N ASN A 28 20.24 -9.41 -13.67
CA ASN A 28 19.53 -10.65 -13.47
C ASN A 28 19.47 -11.00 -11.98
N PHE A 29 18.31 -10.83 -11.36
CA PHE A 29 18.13 -11.03 -9.93
C PHE A 29 18.38 -12.48 -9.46
N GLN A 30 18.45 -13.46 -10.37
CA GLN A 30 18.93 -14.80 -10.04
C GLN A 30 20.39 -14.80 -9.58
N GLN A 31 21.14 -13.75 -9.90
CA GLN A 31 22.52 -13.54 -9.46
C GLN A 31 22.63 -12.75 -8.15
N ILE A 32 21.53 -12.58 -7.40
CA ILE A 32 21.50 -11.81 -6.14
C ILE A 32 22.58 -12.29 -5.15
N TYR A 33 22.89 -13.57 -5.14
CA TYR A 33 23.92 -14.17 -4.29
C TYR A 33 25.34 -13.67 -4.56
N SER A 34 25.62 -13.09 -5.72
CA SER A 34 26.90 -12.44 -6.02
C SER A 34 26.99 -11.02 -5.46
N HIS A 35 25.85 -10.33 -5.37
CA HIS A 35 25.77 -8.97 -4.83
C HIS A 35 25.49 -8.94 -3.32
N VAL A 36 24.76 -9.92 -2.80
CA VAL A 36 24.43 -10.07 -1.37
C VAL A 36 24.74 -11.50 -0.93
N PRO A 37 26.04 -11.89 -0.83
CA PRO A 37 26.43 -13.23 -0.46
C PRO A 37 26.00 -13.64 0.96
N GLU A 38 25.72 -12.66 1.83
CA GLU A 38 25.21 -12.84 3.18
C GLU A 38 23.89 -13.62 3.22
N ILE A 39 23.06 -13.53 2.18
CA ILE A 39 21.79 -14.27 2.06
C ILE A 39 22.02 -15.80 2.18
N LYS A 40 23.19 -16.30 1.75
CA LYS A 40 23.54 -17.73 1.89
C LYS A 40 23.66 -18.19 3.34
N ARG A 41 23.86 -17.25 4.28
CA ARG A 41 23.94 -17.55 5.72
C ARG A 41 22.56 -17.65 6.36
N LEU A 42 21.52 -17.14 5.69
CA LEU A 42 20.15 -17.38 6.12
C LEU A 42 19.83 -18.85 5.88
N ASN A 43 19.54 -19.58 6.94
CA ASN A 43 19.22 -21.02 6.86
C ASN A 43 17.82 -21.26 6.29
N HIS A 44 17.55 -20.70 5.07
CA HIS A 44 16.27 -20.75 4.36
C HIS A 44 16.45 -21.12 2.90
N THR A 45 15.44 -21.73 2.30
CA THR A 45 15.36 -21.92 0.84
C THR A 45 14.75 -20.70 0.21
N ILE A 46 15.52 -19.97 -0.60
CA ILE A 46 15.08 -18.74 -1.26
C ILE A 46 14.97 -19.01 -2.75
N THR A 47 13.80 -18.77 -3.31
CA THR A 47 13.51 -18.82 -4.73
C THR A 47 13.20 -17.43 -5.24
N VAL A 48 13.62 -17.12 -6.46
CA VAL A 48 13.36 -15.82 -7.08
C VAL A 48 12.47 -16.00 -8.32
N GLN A 49 11.41 -15.21 -8.39
CA GLN A 49 10.57 -15.05 -9.58
C GLN A 49 10.55 -13.59 -9.99
N SER A 50 11.01 -13.28 -11.19
CA SER A 50 11.04 -11.90 -11.71
C SER A 50 9.88 -11.65 -12.66
N PHE A 51 9.36 -10.43 -12.66
CA PHE A 51 8.44 -9.95 -13.68
C PHE A 51 9.19 -9.75 -15.01
N SER A 52 8.50 -9.94 -16.12
CA SER A 52 9.03 -9.67 -17.44
C SER A 52 7.97 -8.97 -18.29
N PRO A 53 8.21 -7.73 -18.72
CA PRO A 53 9.34 -6.88 -18.35
C PRO A 53 9.33 -6.45 -16.88
N LEU A 54 10.48 -6.00 -16.37
CA LEU A 54 10.56 -5.32 -15.06
C LEU A 54 9.84 -3.97 -15.12
N ILE A 55 9.27 -3.58 -14.01
CA ILE A 55 8.40 -2.39 -13.90
C ILE A 55 9.13 -1.30 -13.12
N ASP A 56 9.26 -0.12 -13.71
CA ASP A 56 9.48 1.08 -12.92
C ASP A 56 8.21 1.36 -12.10
N SER A 57 8.35 1.61 -10.79
CA SER A 57 7.18 1.79 -9.92
C SER A 57 6.29 2.98 -10.31
N SER A 58 6.81 3.97 -11.02
CA SER A 58 6.02 5.05 -11.61
C SER A 58 5.04 4.57 -12.70
N ASN A 59 5.30 3.41 -13.31
CA ASN A 59 4.45 2.75 -14.30
C ASN A 59 3.59 1.63 -13.70
N MET A 60 3.53 1.51 -12.37
CA MET A 60 2.70 0.50 -11.71
C MET A 60 1.22 0.74 -12.02
N GLN A 61 0.50 -0.34 -12.36
CA GLN A 61 -0.92 -0.34 -12.71
C GLN A 61 -1.69 -1.37 -11.87
N PRO A 62 -3.00 -1.22 -11.68
CA PRO A 62 -3.82 -2.22 -10.99
C PRO A 62 -3.73 -3.64 -11.57
N SER A 63 -3.49 -3.78 -12.87
CA SER A 63 -3.23 -5.08 -13.51
C SER A 63 -1.98 -5.78 -12.97
N HIS A 64 -0.95 -5.04 -12.59
CA HIS A 64 0.25 -5.59 -11.96
C HIS A 64 -0.01 -6.05 -10.52
N TRP A 65 -0.89 -5.36 -9.78
CA TRP A 65 -1.34 -5.84 -8.45
C TRP A 65 -2.11 -7.15 -8.55
N VAL A 66 -2.96 -7.27 -9.59
CA VAL A 66 -3.66 -8.53 -9.90
C VAL A 66 -2.66 -9.64 -10.18
N GLN A 67 -1.64 -9.38 -11.00
CA GLN A 67 -0.59 -10.35 -11.31
C GLN A 67 0.20 -10.76 -10.04
N LEU A 68 0.57 -9.80 -9.18
CA LEU A 68 1.22 -10.07 -7.89
C LEU A 68 0.36 -10.95 -6.99
N ALA A 69 -0.93 -10.61 -6.85
CA ALA A 69 -1.86 -11.37 -6.02
C ALA A 69 -2.05 -12.80 -6.56
N GLN A 70 -2.09 -12.97 -7.88
CA GLN A 70 -2.16 -14.29 -8.54
C GLN A 70 -0.89 -15.12 -8.32
N VAL A 71 0.30 -14.52 -8.44
CA VAL A 71 1.58 -15.20 -8.16
C VAL A 71 1.58 -15.69 -6.70
N ILE A 72 1.25 -14.83 -5.75
CA ILE A 72 1.17 -15.20 -4.33
C ILE A 72 0.13 -16.32 -4.12
N GLY A 73 -1.06 -16.19 -4.71
CA GLY A 73 -2.13 -17.17 -4.60
C GLY A 73 -1.74 -18.54 -5.12
N ASN A 74 -1.14 -18.60 -6.31
CA ASN A 74 -0.71 -19.84 -6.93
C ASN A 74 0.45 -20.52 -6.18
N GLN A 75 1.26 -19.75 -5.48
CA GLN A 75 2.43 -20.23 -4.74
C GLN A 75 2.18 -20.33 -3.22
N TYR A 76 0.97 -20.01 -2.76
CA TYR A 76 0.68 -19.87 -1.33
C TYR A 76 1.02 -21.12 -0.52
N GLU A 77 0.70 -22.33 -1.03
CA GLU A 77 0.96 -23.58 -0.32
C GLU A 77 2.43 -24.03 -0.42
N ASN A 78 3.18 -23.50 -1.39
CA ASN A 78 4.56 -23.94 -1.67
C ASN A 78 5.61 -23.19 -0.84
N TYR A 79 5.28 -21.99 -0.32
CA TYR A 79 6.18 -21.13 0.43
C TYR A 79 5.63 -20.74 1.80
N ASP A 80 6.53 -20.46 2.75
CA ASP A 80 6.21 -20.05 4.11
C ASP A 80 6.03 -18.52 4.21
N GLY A 81 6.63 -17.76 3.31
CA GLY A 81 6.57 -16.31 3.26
C GLY A 81 6.97 -15.76 1.89
N PHE A 82 6.65 -14.49 1.65
CA PHE A 82 6.85 -13.80 0.40
C PHE A 82 7.56 -12.47 0.65
N VAL A 83 8.57 -12.16 -0.18
CA VAL A 83 9.22 -10.85 -0.21
C VAL A 83 9.03 -10.26 -1.59
N ILE A 84 8.47 -9.06 -1.68
CA ILE A 84 8.26 -8.35 -2.92
C ILE A 84 9.29 -7.23 -3.02
N LEU A 85 10.16 -7.29 -4.03
CA LEU A 85 11.09 -6.20 -4.33
C LEU A 85 10.44 -5.25 -5.31
N HIS A 86 10.31 -4.01 -4.90
CA HIS A 86 9.48 -3.00 -5.55
C HIS A 86 10.17 -1.63 -5.56
N GLY A 87 9.94 -0.81 -6.58
CA GLY A 87 10.36 0.58 -6.56
C GLY A 87 9.58 1.39 -5.51
N THR A 88 10.22 2.36 -4.87
CA THR A 88 9.68 3.02 -3.68
C THR A 88 8.48 3.94 -3.94
N ASP A 89 8.32 4.50 -5.17
CA ASP A 89 7.35 5.58 -5.43
C ASP A 89 5.89 5.16 -5.24
N THR A 90 5.53 3.95 -5.63
CA THR A 90 4.15 3.45 -5.52
C THR A 90 4.04 2.21 -4.63
N MET A 91 5.07 1.90 -3.85
CA MET A 91 5.08 0.73 -2.96
C MET A 91 3.92 0.77 -1.96
N ALA A 92 3.59 1.92 -1.39
CA ALA A 92 2.48 2.09 -0.45
C ALA A 92 1.12 1.79 -1.10
N TYR A 93 0.91 2.15 -2.37
CA TYR A 93 -0.29 1.78 -3.13
C TYR A 93 -0.35 0.27 -3.36
N THR A 94 0.76 -0.34 -3.78
CA THR A 94 0.84 -1.79 -4.00
C THR A 94 0.58 -2.57 -2.70
N ALA A 95 1.20 -2.15 -1.60
CA ALA A 95 1.00 -2.79 -0.28
C ALA A 95 -0.45 -2.65 0.20
N SER A 96 -1.05 -1.46 0.04
CA SER A 96 -2.46 -1.23 0.37
C SER A 96 -3.39 -2.09 -0.48
N ALA A 97 -3.20 -2.16 -1.81
CA ALA A 97 -4.00 -2.98 -2.70
C ALA A 97 -3.91 -4.47 -2.33
N LEU A 98 -2.70 -5.00 -2.17
CA LEU A 98 -2.49 -6.39 -1.79
C LEU A 98 -3.09 -6.72 -0.42
N SER A 99 -3.10 -5.78 0.54
CA SER A 99 -3.75 -5.96 1.83
C SER A 99 -5.24 -6.29 1.70
N PHE A 100 -5.95 -5.68 0.73
CA PHE A 100 -7.36 -5.98 0.47
C PHE A 100 -7.55 -7.20 -0.42
N MET A 101 -6.68 -7.40 -1.41
CA MET A 101 -6.78 -8.49 -2.40
C MET A 101 -6.46 -9.87 -1.81
N LEU A 102 -5.57 -9.96 -0.80
CA LEU A 102 -5.15 -11.18 -0.14
C LEU A 102 -5.97 -11.40 1.14
N GLU A 103 -7.17 -11.95 1.00
CA GLU A 103 -8.10 -12.13 2.12
C GLU A 103 -7.72 -13.33 2.98
N HIS A 104 -7.81 -13.17 4.30
CA HIS A 104 -7.45 -14.21 5.29
C HIS A 104 -6.00 -14.68 5.18
N LEU A 105 -5.10 -13.76 4.90
CA LEU A 105 -3.67 -14.02 4.80
C LEU A 105 -3.14 -14.61 6.12
N GLY A 106 -2.44 -15.72 6.05
CA GLY A 106 -1.85 -16.43 7.19
C GLY A 106 -0.33 -16.52 7.11
N LYS A 107 0.28 -15.92 6.09
CA LYS A 107 1.72 -15.91 5.84
C LYS A 107 2.22 -14.49 5.63
N PRO A 108 3.48 -14.17 5.96
CA PRO A 108 4.05 -12.85 5.71
C PRO A 108 4.14 -12.53 4.21
N VAL A 109 3.76 -11.30 3.84
CA VAL A 109 4.04 -10.69 2.54
C VAL A 109 4.73 -9.37 2.80
N VAL A 110 6.05 -9.33 2.65
CA VAL A 110 6.89 -8.18 3.00
C VAL A 110 7.31 -7.47 1.72
N LEU A 111 6.87 -6.23 1.53
CA LEU A 111 7.37 -5.38 0.47
C LEU A 111 8.62 -4.65 0.97
N THR A 112 9.62 -4.55 0.12
CA THR A 112 10.81 -3.73 0.36
C THR A 112 11.42 -3.26 -0.95
N GLY A 113 12.40 -2.40 -0.85
CA GLY A 113 13.13 -1.81 -1.95
C GLY A 113 14.36 -1.10 -1.42
N SER A 114 14.90 -0.16 -2.19
CA SER A 114 15.98 0.68 -1.73
C SER A 114 15.97 2.05 -2.40
N GLN A 115 16.62 3.01 -1.76
CA GLN A 115 16.88 4.32 -2.36
C GLN A 115 18.10 4.27 -3.28
N LEU A 116 19.09 3.44 -2.95
CA LEU A 116 20.28 3.24 -3.75
C LEU A 116 20.36 1.82 -4.33
N PRO A 117 20.97 1.66 -5.52
CA PRO A 117 21.22 0.33 -6.10
C PRO A 117 22.04 -0.57 -5.19
N VAL A 118 21.84 -1.89 -5.30
CA VAL A 118 22.55 -2.87 -4.48
C VAL A 118 24.08 -2.84 -4.65
N GLY A 119 24.56 -2.35 -5.79
CA GLY A 119 25.99 -2.22 -6.09
C GLY A 119 26.67 -0.98 -5.50
N GLU A 120 25.91 -0.02 -4.97
CA GLU A 120 26.46 1.21 -4.42
C GLU A 120 27.10 0.99 -3.04
N ILE A 121 28.17 1.76 -2.74
CA ILE A 121 28.96 1.59 -1.48
C ILE A 121 28.10 1.85 -0.25
N ARG A 122 27.23 2.87 -0.28
CA ARG A 122 26.35 3.26 0.84
C ARG A 122 24.93 2.81 0.66
N THR A 123 24.72 1.67 0.01
CA THR A 123 23.37 1.18 -0.28
C THR A 123 22.62 0.73 0.97
N ASP A 124 21.34 1.07 1.05
CA ASP A 124 20.36 0.53 1.98
C ASP A 124 19.77 -0.82 1.50
N ALA A 125 20.08 -1.21 0.26
CA ALA A 125 19.46 -2.38 -0.38
C ALA A 125 19.77 -3.70 0.33
N LYS A 126 21.00 -3.89 0.82
CA LYS A 126 21.43 -5.15 1.45
C LYS A 126 20.70 -5.38 2.76
N GLU A 127 20.69 -4.36 3.62
CA GLU A 127 20.03 -4.42 4.91
C GLU A 127 18.52 -4.62 4.73
N ASN A 128 17.89 -3.82 3.88
CA ASN A 128 16.45 -3.93 3.59
C ASN A 128 16.08 -5.32 3.07
N LEU A 129 16.87 -5.91 2.17
CA LEU A 129 16.61 -7.25 1.64
C LEU A 129 16.79 -8.34 2.69
N ILE A 130 17.91 -8.33 3.41
CA ILE A 130 18.23 -9.37 4.40
C ILE A 130 17.19 -9.38 5.50
N THR A 131 16.86 -8.22 6.06
CA THR A 131 15.88 -8.11 7.15
C THR A 131 14.46 -8.43 6.67
N ALA A 132 14.07 -8.06 5.44
CA ALA A 132 12.79 -8.47 4.87
C ALA A 132 12.68 -10.00 4.74
N LEU A 133 13.76 -10.70 4.39
CA LEU A 133 13.81 -12.16 4.35
C LEU A 133 13.72 -12.79 5.74
N GLU A 134 14.40 -12.22 6.74
CA GLU A 134 14.31 -12.67 8.13
C GLU A 134 12.89 -12.50 8.68
N ILE A 135 12.24 -11.34 8.43
CA ILE A 135 10.84 -11.09 8.81
C ILE A 135 9.90 -12.09 8.14
N ALA A 136 10.09 -12.33 6.83
CA ALA A 136 9.25 -13.28 6.08
C ALA A 136 9.39 -14.73 6.58
N ALA A 137 10.52 -15.06 7.23
CA ALA A 137 10.79 -16.39 7.80
C ALA A 137 10.49 -16.48 9.31
N ALA A 138 10.28 -15.33 9.99
CA ALA A 138 10.17 -15.25 11.44
C ALA A 138 8.92 -15.98 11.97
N GLU A 139 9.09 -16.62 13.12
CA GLU A 139 8.02 -17.29 13.86
C GLU A 139 7.97 -16.84 15.31
N ILE A 140 6.76 -16.66 15.82
CA ILE A 140 6.48 -16.52 17.24
C ILE A 140 5.56 -17.67 17.63
N ASN A 141 5.96 -18.45 18.63
CA ASN A 141 5.22 -19.63 19.07
C ASN A 141 4.87 -20.61 17.92
N LYS A 142 5.82 -20.87 17.01
CA LYS A 142 5.69 -21.76 15.85
C LYS A 142 4.65 -21.30 14.81
N LYS A 143 4.26 -20.04 14.83
CA LYS A 143 3.39 -19.41 13.84
C LYS A 143 4.11 -18.26 13.16
N PRO A 144 3.77 -17.91 11.89
CA PRO A 144 4.34 -16.74 11.24
C PRO A 144 4.21 -15.51 12.15
N ALA A 145 5.32 -14.79 12.33
CA ALA A 145 5.37 -13.63 13.24
C ALA A 145 4.43 -12.52 12.78
N VAL A 146 4.34 -12.28 11.46
CA VAL A 146 3.52 -11.19 10.90
C VAL A 146 2.73 -11.71 9.69
N PRO A 147 1.53 -12.31 9.88
CA PRO A 147 0.70 -12.83 8.79
C PRO A 147 -0.08 -11.71 8.10
N GLU A 148 0.61 -10.69 7.64
CA GLU A 148 0.05 -9.48 7.03
C GLU A 148 0.84 -9.07 5.79
N VAL A 149 0.28 -8.18 4.98
CA VAL A 149 1.02 -7.41 3.98
C VAL A 149 1.68 -6.23 4.68
N THR A 150 3.00 -6.12 4.56
CA THR A 150 3.81 -5.14 5.28
C THR A 150 4.81 -4.46 4.36
N ILE A 151 5.30 -3.29 4.77
CA ILE A 151 6.46 -2.62 4.17
C ILE A 151 7.57 -2.62 5.21
N TYR A 152 8.71 -3.21 4.87
CA TYR A 152 9.94 -3.04 5.64
C TYR A 152 10.85 -2.04 4.95
N PHE A 153 11.25 -1.02 5.67
CA PHE A 153 12.17 -0.01 5.16
C PHE A 153 12.89 0.70 6.29
N ASP A 154 14.22 0.87 6.16
CA ASP A 154 15.05 1.62 7.11
C ASP A 154 14.73 1.28 8.58
N HIS A 155 14.99 0.03 8.99
CA HIS A 155 14.79 -0.58 10.31
C HIS A 155 13.35 -0.70 10.83
N LEU A 156 12.33 -0.20 10.14
CA LEU A 156 10.93 -0.26 10.60
C LEU A 156 10.06 -1.14 9.70
N LEU A 157 9.20 -1.93 10.34
CA LEU A 157 8.17 -2.73 9.67
C LEU A 157 6.80 -2.07 9.85
N PHE A 158 6.23 -1.60 8.77
CA PHE A 158 4.91 -0.96 8.77
C PHE A 158 3.82 -1.90 8.26
N ARG A 159 2.60 -1.78 8.79
CA ARG A 159 1.43 -2.37 8.13
C ARG A 159 1.25 -1.74 6.75
N GLY A 160 1.10 -2.56 5.71
CA GLY A 160 1.16 -2.11 4.32
C GLY A 160 0.12 -1.07 3.93
N ASN A 161 -1.08 -1.13 4.52
CA ASN A 161 -2.17 -0.17 4.28
C ASN A 161 -2.25 0.97 5.30
N ARG A 162 -1.16 1.18 6.07
CA ARG A 162 -0.99 2.29 7.02
C ARG A 162 0.19 3.18 6.68
N ALA A 163 1.02 2.74 5.74
CA ALA A 163 2.25 3.44 5.36
C ALA A 163 2.05 4.31 4.12
N SER A 164 2.79 5.41 4.08
CA SER A 164 2.92 6.29 2.92
C SER A 164 4.37 6.63 2.66
N LYS A 165 4.75 6.88 1.40
CA LYS A 165 6.07 7.40 1.07
C LYS A 165 6.11 8.87 1.43
N TYR A 166 6.90 9.19 2.45
CA TYR A 166 7.03 10.53 3.00
C TYR A 166 8.19 11.33 2.39
N ASN A 167 9.28 10.64 2.04
CA ASN A 167 10.49 11.30 1.58
C ASN A 167 11.08 10.64 0.33
N ALA A 168 11.52 11.46 -0.62
CA ALA A 168 12.08 10.99 -1.88
C ALA A 168 13.60 10.75 -1.84
N SER A 169 14.31 11.29 -0.84
CA SER A 169 15.79 11.32 -0.84
C SER A 169 16.44 10.75 0.41
N LYS A 170 15.68 10.55 1.51
CA LYS A 170 16.20 9.95 2.74
C LYS A 170 16.03 8.44 2.70
N PHE A 171 16.84 7.71 3.48
CA PHE A 171 16.62 6.28 3.70
C PHE A 171 15.32 6.04 4.48
N GLU A 172 14.98 6.87 5.46
CA GLU A 172 13.65 6.94 6.09
C GLU A 172 12.59 7.40 5.08
N ALA A 173 12.30 6.59 4.05
CA ALA A 173 11.43 6.99 2.96
C ALA A 173 9.93 6.82 3.30
N PHE A 174 9.59 5.94 4.23
CA PHE A 174 8.21 5.60 4.59
C PHE A 174 7.89 5.98 6.02
N GLN A 175 6.62 6.33 6.26
CA GLN A 175 6.07 6.61 7.59
C GLN A 175 4.67 6.04 7.72
N SER A 176 4.29 5.71 8.97
CA SER A 176 2.94 5.30 9.35
C SER A 176 2.52 6.14 10.57
N LEU A 177 1.93 7.34 10.31
CA LEU A 177 1.70 8.34 11.35
C LEU A 177 0.49 8.04 12.24
N ASN A 178 -0.46 7.23 11.76
CA ASN A 178 -1.68 6.88 12.50
C ASN A 178 -1.62 5.46 13.10
N TYR A 179 -0.55 4.72 12.87
CA TYR A 179 -0.41 3.37 13.41
C TYR A 179 1.07 3.07 13.71
N PRO A 180 1.41 2.56 14.89
CA PRO A 180 2.80 2.27 15.22
C PRO A 180 3.41 1.18 14.33
N PRO A 181 4.75 1.13 14.18
CA PRO A 181 5.43 0.04 13.50
C PRO A 181 5.12 -1.31 14.13
N LEU A 182 5.01 -2.35 13.29
CA LEU A 182 4.77 -3.73 13.72
C LEU A 182 6.03 -4.41 14.24
N ALA A 183 7.19 -3.94 13.80
CA ALA A 183 8.48 -4.37 14.32
C ALA A 183 9.54 -3.28 14.09
N GLU A 184 10.61 -3.37 14.88
CA GLU A 184 11.83 -2.57 14.75
C GLU A 184 13.02 -3.52 14.67
N ALA A 185 13.87 -3.33 13.65
CA ALA A 185 15.09 -4.09 13.44
C ALA A 185 16.29 -3.34 14.05
N GLY A 186 16.84 -3.91 15.12
CA GLY A 186 18.11 -3.53 15.73
C GLY A 186 19.08 -4.70 15.66
N VAL A 187 19.79 -4.98 16.75
CA VAL A 187 20.57 -6.22 16.87
C VAL A 187 19.69 -7.47 16.76
N HIS A 188 18.46 -7.34 17.21
CA HIS A 188 17.39 -8.32 17.06
C HIS A 188 16.14 -7.62 16.52
N ILE A 189 15.32 -8.34 15.76
CA ILE A 189 14.03 -7.84 15.30
C ILE A 189 13.04 -7.96 16.45
N GLN A 190 12.51 -6.82 16.90
CA GLN A 190 11.53 -6.73 17.99
C GLN A 190 10.14 -6.58 17.41
N PHE A 191 9.28 -7.59 17.55
CA PHE A 191 7.90 -7.57 17.08
C PHE A 191 6.95 -7.01 18.14
N SER A 192 6.09 -6.08 17.75
CA SER A 192 4.99 -5.52 18.57
C SER A 192 3.76 -6.43 18.45
N GLU A 193 3.79 -7.62 19.11
CA GLU A 193 2.78 -8.69 18.95
C GLU A 193 1.34 -8.20 19.16
N GLN A 194 1.11 -7.24 20.05
CA GLN A 194 -0.21 -6.65 20.33
C GLN A 194 -0.77 -5.83 19.16
N LEU A 195 0.09 -5.36 18.25
CA LEU A 195 -0.29 -4.57 17.08
C LEU A 195 -0.52 -5.43 15.83
N ILE A 196 0.05 -6.64 15.81
CA ILE A 196 0.00 -7.54 14.66
C ILE A 196 -1.37 -8.22 14.60
N ALA A 197 -1.93 -8.30 13.39
CA ALA A 197 -3.22 -8.96 13.17
C ALA A 197 -3.14 -10.45 13.51
N LYS A 198 -4.19 -10.94 14.19
CA LYS A 198 -4.29 -12.38 14.49
C LYS A 198 -4.62 -13.14 13.22
N PRO A 199 -3.98 -14.30 12.96
CA PRO A 199 -4.29 -15.14 11.81
C PRO A 199 -5.78 -15.50 11.76
N SER A 200 -6.38 -15.40 10.59
CA SER A 200 -7.77 -15.81 10.37
C SER A 200 -7.87 -17.35 10.41
N LYS A 201 -8.99 -17.85 10.94
CA LYS A 201 -9.33 -19.28 10.86
C LYS A 201 -9.97 -19.67 9.52
N LYS A 202 -10.31 -18.67 8.68
CA LYS A 202 -10.91 -18.90 7.37
C LYS A 202 -9.83 -19.21 6.35
N LYS A 203 -10.22 -19.86 5.25
CA LYS A 203 -9.32 -20.19 4.14
C LYS A 203 -8.87 -18.93 3.43
N PHE A 204 -7.59 -18.88 3.10
CA PHE A 204 -7.00 -17.83 2.26
C PHE A 204 -7.71 -17.73 0.92
N ALA A 205 -7.94 -16.51 0.46
CA ALA A 205 -8.58 -16.23 -0.83
C ALA A 205 -7.92 -15.02 -1.51
N VAL A 206 -7.91 -15.05 -2.85
CA VAL A 206 -7.37 -13.98 -3.69
C VAL A 206 -8.50 -13.30 -4.44
N HIS A 207 -8.59 -11.99 -4.32
CA HIS A 207 -9.52 -11.15 -5.06
C HIS A 207 -8.80 -10.40 -6.18
N THR A 208 -9.25 -10.56 -7.41
CA THR A 208 -8.59 -10.01 -8.60
C THR A 208 -9.42 -8.93 -9.31
N LYS A 209 -10.66 -8.69 -8.88
CA LYS A 209 -11.52 -7.67 -9.48
C LYS A 209 -11.31 -6.34 -8.78
N LEU A 210 -10.86 -5.34 -9.51
CA LEU A 210 -10.65 -3.97 -9.04
C LEU A 210 -11.39 -2.99 -9.95
N GLU A 211 -12.00 -1.95 -9.36
CA GLU A 211 -12.50 -0.79 -10.11
C GLU A 211 -11.36 0.20 -10.35
N THR A 212 -11.11 0.52 -11.60
CA THR A 212 -10.01 1.42 -11.99
C THR A 212 -10.50 2.84 -12.32
N ASN A 213 -11.81 3.03 -12.52
CA ASN A 213 -12.39 4.35 -12.74
C ASN A 213 -12.56 5.11 -11.41
N THR A 214 -11.44 5.34 -10.76
CA THR A 214 -11.32 6.04 -9.47
C THR A 214 -10.40 7.23 -9.62
N GLY A 215 -10.61 8.26 -8.81
CA GLY A 215 -9.80 9.48 -8.85
C GLY A 215 -9.46 10.00 -7.46
N ILE A 216 -8.49 10.91 -7.42
CA ILE A 216 -8.14 11.68 -6.21
C ILE A 216 -8.47 13.15 -6.51
N LEU A 217 -9.25 13.77 -5.63
CA LEU A 217 -9.56 15.18 -5.63
C LEU A 217 -8.86 15.85 -4.45
N LYS A 218 -7.69 16.40 -4.68
CA LYS A 218 -6.98 17.19 -3.68
C LYS A 218 -7.47 18.62 -3.72
N ILE A 219 -8.11 19.10 -2.66
CA ILE A 219 -8.58 20.49 -2.59
C ILE A 219 -7.43 21.44 -2.22
N PHE A 220 -7.47 22.64 -2.76
CA PHE A 220 -6.51 23.71 -2.48
C PHE A 220 -7.18 25.10 -2.63
N PRO A 221 -6.63 26.16 -2.00
CA PRO A 221 -7.15 27.52 -2.16
C PRO A 221 -7.05 28.00 -3.62
N GLY A 222 -8.13 28.55 -4.14
CA GLY A 222 -8.20 29.04 -5.53
C GLY A 222 -8.65 28.02 -6.56
N MET A 223 -9.17 26.85 -6.14
CA MET A 223 -9.86 25.95 -7.09
C MET A 223 -11.08 26.62 -7.71
N ASN A 224 -11.30 26.38 -8.99
CA ASN A 224 -12.49 26.83 -9.70
C ASN A 224 -13.51 25.71 -9.90
N LYS A 225 -14.73 26.12 -10.19
CA LYS A 225 -15.87 25.23 -10.36
C LYS A 225 -15.67 24.30 -11.56
N GLU A 226 -15.18 24.82 -12.67
CA GLU A 226 -15.04 24.11 -13.94
C GLU A 226 -14.09 22.92 -13.80
N TRP A 227 -13.00 23.07 -13.06
CA TRP A 227 -12.04 22.00 -12.81
C TRP A 227 -12.63 20.88 -11.95
N ILE A 228 -13.34 21.24 -10.86
CA ILE A 228 -14.02 20.27 -9.99
C ILE A 228 -15.10 19.50 -10.77
N GLU A 229 -15.92 20.24 -11.54
CA GLU A 229 -16.97 19.62 -12.34
C GLU A 229 -16.38 18.73 -13.44
N ALA A 230 -15.28 19.11 -14.08
CA ALA A 230 -14.60 18.28 -15.08
C ALA A 230 -14.13 16.94 -14.49
N LEU A 231 -13.51 16.95 -13.30
CA LEU A 231 -13.10 15.74 -12.63
C LEU A 231 -14.28 14.87 -12.24
N LEU A 232 -15.29 15.45 -11.59
CA LEU A 232 -16.45 14.71 -11.11
C LEU A 232 -17.38 14.23 -12.26
N ASN A 233 -17.32 14.85 -13.44
CA ASN A 233 -18.07 14.45 -14.64
C ASN A 233 -17.22 13.60 -15.60
N ALA A 234 -15.99 13.24 -15.24
CA ALA A 234 -15.16 12.39 -16.08
C ALA A 234 -15.90 11.10 -16.44
N ALA A 235 -15.83 10.72 -17.72
CA ALA A 235 -16.56 9.57 -18.22
C ALA A 235 -16.20 8.30 -17.47
N GLY A 236 -17.20 7.61 -16.93
CA GLY A 236 -17.03 6.33 -16.25
C GLY A 236 -16.58 6.43 -14.80
N ILE A 237 -16.26 7.61 -14.24
CA ILE A 237 -15.85 7.75 -12.85
C ILE A 237 -16.85 7.11 -11.88
N ARG A 238 -16.35 6.26 -10.96
CA ARG A 238 -17.17 5.49 -10.01
C ARG A 238 -16.92 5.89 -8.57
N ALA A 239 -15.70 6.28 -8.24
CA ALA A 239 -15.34 6.68 -6.90
C ALA A 239 -14.24 7.74 -6.88
N VAL A 240 -14.25 8.58 -5.86
CA VAL A 240 -13.25 9.64 -5.64
C VAL A 240 -12.82 9.65 -4.18
N VAL A 241 -11.52 9.66 -3.96
CA VAL A 241 -10.93 10.02 -2.67
C VAL A 241 -10.74 11.53 -2.68
N MET A 242 -11.39 12.23 -1.76
CA MET A 242 -11.26 13.67 -1.61
C MET A 242 -10.31 13.97 -0.47
N GLU A 243 -9.17 14.58 -0.77
CA GLU A 243 -8.18 15.03 0.20
C GLU A 243 -8.52 16.45 0.69
N THR A 244 -8.94 16.57 1.94
CA THR A 244 -9.41 17.82 2.54
C THR A 244 -8.46 18.36 3.60
N PHE A 245 -8.76 19.56 4.13
CA PHE A 245 -7.93 20.22 5.13
C PHE A 245 -8.20 19.70 6.54
N GLY A 246 -7.15 19.64 7.37
CA GLY A 246 -7.24 19.33 8.79
C GLY A 246 -8.07 18.06 9.07
N SER A 247 -9.09 18.16 9.89
CA SER A 247 -9.98 17.08 10.29
C SER A 247 -11.16 16.83 9.32
N GLY A 248 -11.01 17.18 8.04
CA GLY A 248 -12.05 16.94 7.04
C GLY A 248 -12.75 18.19 6.52
N ASN A 249 -12.15 19.36 6.66
CA ASN A 249 -12.73 20.64 6.24
C ASN A 249 -12.53 20.90 4.74
N ALA A 250 -13.55 21.45 4.09
CA ALA A 250 -13.55 21.84 2.69
C ALA A 250 -14.24 23.20 2.51
N PRO A 251 -14.19 23.81 1.31
CA PRO A 251 -14.95 25.02 1.02
C PRO A 251 -16.46 24.83 1.28
N THR A 252 -17.10 25.87 1.82
CA THR A 252 -18.55 25.90 2.11
C THR A 252 -19.35 26.57 1.02
N ASP A 253 -18.69 27.01 -0.05
CA ASP A 253 -19.34 27.63 -1.20
C ASP A 253 -20.42 26.72 -1.78
N LYS A 254 -21.58 27.30 -2.03
CA LYS A 254 -22.75 26.57 -2.53
C LYS A 254 -22.43 25.76 -3.80
N TRP A 255 -21.67 26.35 -4.73
CA TRP A 255 -21.33 25.67 -5.99
C TRP A 255 -20.50 24.39 -5.76
N PHE A 256 -19.61 24.39 -4.75
CA PHE A 256 -18.78 23.24 -4.41
C PHE A 256 -19.62 22.10 -3.83
N ILE A 257 -20.46 22.42 -2.83
CA ILE A 257 -21.38 21.45 -2.21
C ILE A 257 -22.36 20.88 -3.25
N ASP A 258 -22.92 21.75 -4.11
CA ASP A 258 -23.83 21.33 -5.21
C ASP A 258 -23.13 20.36 -6.20
N ALA A 259 -21.87 20.59 -6.53
CA ALA A 259 -21.09 19.71 -7.41
C ALA A 259 -20.87 18.32 -6.79
N ILE A 260 -20.51 18.26 -5.50
CA ILE A 260 -20.35 17.03 -4.73
C ILE A 260 -21.68 16.27 -4.62
N ASP A 261 -22.76 16.94 -4.22
CA ASP A 261 -24.10 16.35 -4.10
C ASP A 261 -24.60 15.76 -5.44
N LYS A 262 -24.44 16.50 -6.54
CA LYS A 262 -24.77 16.02 -7.88
C LYS A 262 -23.97 14.79 -8.27
N ALA A 263 -22.68 14.74 -7.93
CA ALA A 263 -21.82 13.57 -8.21
C ALA A 263 -22.31 12.33 -7.45
N ILE A 264 -22.63 12.49 -6.16
CA ILE A 264 -23.14 11.40 -5.31
C ILE A 264 -24.51 10.93 -5.80
N LYS A 265 -25.42 11.83 -6.19
CA LYS A 265 -26.72 11.49 -6.77
C LYS A 265 -26.61 10.71 -8.08
N ARG A 266 -25.54 10.88 -8.84
CA ARG A 266 -25.22 10.06 -10.03
C ARG A 266 -24.60 8.69 -9.67
N GLY A 267 -24.40 8.39 -8.39
CA GLY A 267 -23.85 7.11 -7.91
C GLY A 267 -22.35 7.09 -7.73
N ILE A 268 -21.66 8.24 -7.75
CA ILE A 268 -20.23 8.32 -7.47
C ILE A 268 -20.03 8.22 -5.95
N THR A 269 -19.18 7.30 -5.51
CA THR A 269 -18.81 7.19 -4.10
C THR A 269 -17.67 8.14 -3.79
N ILE A 270 -17.86 9.06 -2.82
CA ILE A 270 -16.83 10.02 -2.42
C ILE A 270 -16.42 9.72 -0.97
N VAL A 271 -15.12 9.48 -0.75
CA VAL A 271 -14.52 9.26 0.56
C VAL A 271 -13.60 10.43 0.90
N ASN A 272 -13.81 11.02 2.07
CA ASN A 272 -13.03 12.15 2.57
C ASN A 272 -11.88 11.66 3.45
N VAL A 273 -10.64 11.99 3.07
CA VAL A 273 -9.43 11.79 3.89
C VAL A 273 -8.74 13.12 4.14
N THR A 274 -7.88 13.18 5.15
CA THR A 274 -7.07 14.37 5.40
C THR A 274 -5.86 14.44 4.47
N GLN A 275 -5.49 15.64 4.03
CA GLN A 275 -4.21 15.89 3.32
C GLN A 275 -2.99 15.75 4.24
N ARG A 276 -3.19 15.60 5.54
CA ARG A 276 -2.11 15.43 6.51
C ARG A 276 -1.74 13.97 6.62
N GLY A 277 -0.46 13.69 6.75
CA GLY A 277 -0.01 12.30 6.93
C GLY A 277 -0.50 11.66 8.22
N GLY A 278 -0.87 12.45 9.23
CA GLY A 278 -1.44 12.00 10.51
C GLY A 278 -2.72 12.73 10.86
N GLY A 279 -3.55 12.09 11.68
CA GLY A 279 -4.85 12.58 12.12
C GLY A 279 -6.02 11.85 11.47
N SER A 280 -7.24 12.25 11.81
CA SER A 280 -8.47 11.61 11.37
C SER A 280 -9.48 12.63 10.86
N VAL A 281 -10.34 12.21 9.93
CA VAL A 281 -11.49 12.98 9.47
C VAL A 281 -12.63 12.80 10.47
N GLU A 282 -12.95 13.88 11.20
CA GLU A 282 -14.08 13.97 12.13
C GLU A 282 -15.26 14.70 11.46
N GLN A 283 -15.96 14.00 10.60
CA GLN A 283 -17.04 14.57 9.80
C GLN A 283 -18.23 15.00 10.67
N GLY A 284 -18.78 16.20 10.39
CA GLY A 284 -19.89 16.76 11.17
C GLY A 284 -19.50 17.54 12.44
N LYS A 285 -18.23 17.55 12.82
CA LYS A 285 -17.76 18.32 13.98
C LYS A 285 -17.72 19.82 13.73
N TYR A 286 -17.40 20.22 12.50
CA TYR A 286 -17.37 21.63 12.08
C TYR A 286 -18.40 21.86 10.97
N GLU A 287 -18.92 23.10 10.86
CA GLU A 287 -19.90 23.46 9.84
C GLU A 287 -19.43 23.08 8.41
N ALA A 288 -18.16 23.36 8.11
CA ALA A 288 -17.57 23.01 6.82
C ALA A 288 -17.59 21.51 6.49
N SER A 289 -17.49 20.64 7.49
CA SER A 289 -17.54 19.18 7.31
C SER A 289 -18.98 18.63 7.36
N LYS A 290 -19.92 19.38 7.98
CA LYS A 290 -21.33 18.99 8.10
C LYS A 290 -22.02 18.98 6.72
N HIS A 291 -21.81 19.99 5.90
CA HIS A 291 -22.37 20.03 4.53
C HIS A 291 -21.90 18.88 3.66
N LEU A 292 -20.65 18.45 3.78
CA LEU A 292 -20.14 17.26 3.08
C LEU A 292 -20.85 15.98 3.56
N GLN A 293 -21.08 15.86 4.86
CA GLN A 293 -21.80 14.72 5.43
C GLN A 293 -23.24 14.67 4.96
N GLU A 294 -23.93 15.80 4.93
CA GLU A 294 -25.31 15.94 4.45
C GLU A 294 -25.42 15.62 2.96
N ALA A 295 -24.44 16.01 2.14
CA ALA A 295 -24.33 15.63 0.74
C ALA A 295 -24.06 14.12 0.53
N GLY A 296 -23.67 13.38 1.57
CA GLY A 296 -23.45 11.94 1.52
C GLY A 296 -22.00 11.50 1.36
N VAL A 297 -21.02 12.40 1.49
CA VAL A 297 -19.60 12.07 1.54
C VAL A 297 -19.32 11.16 2.73
N ILE A 298 -18.49 10.14 2.54
CA ILE A 298 -18.16 9.16 3.57
C ILE A 298 -16.83 9.54 4.22
N SER A 299 -16.78 9.51 5.56
CA SER A 299 -15.51 9.69 6.26
C SER A 299 -14.55 8.54 5.98
N GLY A 300 -13.32 8.86 5.59
CA GLY A 300 -12.21 7.92 5.50
C GLY A 300 -11.52 7.69 6.84
N LEU A 301 -11.97 8.38 7.89
CA LEU A 301 -11.37 8.30 9.22
C LEU A 301 -9.87 8.63 9.19
N ASP A 302 -9.03 7.72 9.67
CA ASP A 302 -7.58 7.87 9.71
C ASP A 302 -6.82 7.09 8.62
N MET A 303 -7.54 6.69 7.55
CA MET A 303 -6.91 6.04 6.39
C MET A 303 -5.92 6.96 5.69
N THR A 304 -4.85 6.38 5.15
CA THR A 304 -4.01 7.05 4.15
C THR A 304 -4.76 7.17 2.82
N THR A 305 -4.35 8.08 1.96
CA THR A 305 -4.92 8.22 0.61
C THR A 305 -4.79 6.92 -0.19
N GLU A 306 -3.64 6.25 -0.08
CA GLU A 306 -3.36 4.97 -0.75
C GLU A 306 -4.33 3.88 -0.29
N ALA A 307 -4.56 3.78 1.02
CA ALA A 307 -5.50 2.82 1.59
C ALA A 307 -6.95 3.13 1.18
N ALA A 308 -7.37 4.39 1.24
CA ALA A 308 -8.73 4.80 0.86
C ALA A 308 -9.00 4.52 -0.63
N LEU A 309 -8.06 4.86 -1.51
CA LEU A 309 -8.18 4.64 -2.95
C LEU A 309 -8.26 3.15 -3.28
N THR A 310 -7.34 2.35 -2.78
CA THR A 310 -7.28 0.91 -3.07
C THR A 310 -8.43 0.15 -2.40
N LYS A 311 -8.93 0.61 -1.25
CA LYS A 311 -10.16 0.10 -0.62
C LYS A 311 -11.39 0.34 -1.49
N LEU A 312 -11.52 1.53 -2.10
CA LEU A 312 -12.60 1.81 -3.06
C LEU A 312 -12.48 0.94 -4.30
N MET A 313 -11.28 0.83 -4.88
CA MET A 313 -11.03 -0.07 -6.02
C MET A 313 -11.44 -1.52 -5.71
N PHE A 314 -11.22 -1.98 -4.49
CA PHE A 314 -11.59 -3.32 -4.03
C PHE A 314 -13.09 -3.48 -3.75
N LEU A 315 -13.76 -2.48 -3.16
CA LEU A 315 -15.16 -2.59 -2.72
C LEU A 315 -16.18 -2.35 -3.82
N ILE A 316 -15.94 -1.43 -4.75
CA ILE A 316 -16.91 -1.05 -5.79
C ILE A 316 -17.33 -2.26 -6.66
N PRO A 317 -16.42 -3.14 -7.13
CA PRO A 317 -16.79 -4.30 -7.94
C PRO A 317 -17.61 -5.36 -7.19
N GLN A 318 -17.77 -5.24 -5.88
CA GLN A 318 -18.57 -6.19 -5.09
C GLN A 318 -20.08 -5.93 -5.18
N HIS A 319 -20.50 -4.85 -5.88
CA HIS A 319 -21.90 -4.46 -6.10
C HIS A 319 -22.72 -4.40 -4.80
N LEU A 320 -22.12 -3.90 -3.73
CA LEU A 320 -22.78 -3.71 -2.44
C LEU A 320 -23.83 -2.59 -2.55
N GLY A 321 -24.98 -2.77 -1.87
CA GLY A 321 -25.90 -1.65 -1.68
C GLY A 321 -25.24 -0.53 -0.87
N ILE A 322 -25.69 0.73 -1.08
CA ILE A 322 -25.02 1.94 -0.54
C ILE A 322 -24.79 1.88 0.97
N THR A 323 -25.75 1.39 1.74
CA THR A 323 -25.64 1.26 3.20
C THR A 323 -24.49 0.32 3.60
N ARG A 324 -24.41 -0.85 2.94
CA ARG A 324 -23.35 -1.83 3.20
C ARG A 324 -21.99 -1.34 2.72
N LEU A 325 -21.95 -0.62 1.59
CA LEU A 325 -20.74 -0.01 1.08
C LEU A 325 -20.19 1.03 2.08
N LYS A 326 -21.03 1.95 2.56
CA LYS A 326 -20.67 2.93 3.60
C LYS A 326 -20.12 2.25 4.85
N GLN A 327 -20.82 1.23 5.36
CA GLN A 327 -20.36 0.45 6.50
C GLN A 327 -18.99 -0.17 6.27
N LYS A 328 -18.76 -0.80 5.11
CA LYS A 328 -17.47 -1.43 4.80
C LYS A 328 -16.34 -0.42 4.61
N ILE A 329 -16.62 0.78 4.10
CA ILE A 329 -15.60 1.85 3.97
C ILE A 329 -15.13 2.31 5.36
N THR A 330 -16.05 2.53 6.30
CA THR A 330 -15.72 3.01 7.65
C THR A 330 -15.28 1.91 8.63
N GLN A 331 -15.51 0.64 8.30
CA GLN A 331 -15.06 -0.49 9.11
C GLN A 331 -13.65 -0.90 8.72
N SER A 332 -12.81 -1.24 9.69
CA SER A 332 -11.50 -1.86 9.43
C SER A 332 -11.69 -3.25 8.82
N LEU A 333 -11.18 -3.46 7.61
CA LEU A 333 -11.17 -4.75 6.92
C LEU A 333 -9.87 -5.50 7.12
N ARG A 334 -8.75 -4.76 7.12
CA ARG A 334 -7.37 -5.29 7.17
C ARG A 334 -6.46 -4.42 8.04
N GLY A 335 -7.01 -3.71 9.03
CA GLY A 335 -6.25 -2.83 9.90
C GLY A 335 -5.94 -1.45 9.31
N GLU A 336 -6.60 -1.07 8.22
CA GLU A 336 -6.41 0.23 7.55
C GLU A 336 -7.06 1.40 8.27
N VAL A 337 -7.92 1.13 9.24
CA VAL A 337 -8.61 2.10 10.10
C VAL A 337 -8.43 1.68 11.55
N SER A 338 -8.27 2.65 12.46
CA SER A 338 -8.16 2.44 13.92
C SER A 338 -9.49 2.20 14.58
#